data_62d75358f7e0ad6028cef17966d5845e
#
_entry.id   62d75358f7e0ad6028cef17966d5845e
#
_cell.length_a   1.000
_cell.length_b   1.000
_cell.length_c   1.000
_cell.angle_alpha   90.00
_cell.angle_beta   90.00
_cell.angle_gamma   90.00
#
_symmetry.space_group_name_H-M   'P 1'
#
loop_
_entity.id
_entity.type
_entity.pdbx_description
1 polymer ?
#
loop_
_entity_poly.entity_id
_entity_poly.type
_entity_poly.pdbx_seq_one_letter_code
_entity_poly.pdbx_strand_id
1 'polypeptide(L)'
;MTIVDVAKNLNLSIATISRAINGTGKIKEETKKRVLDYVKEVGYTPNAIAINLSKQKTRNIAILVPNITNSFFSNLVNEICKTFNKKKYNVMLYNTSESRDLEREAIRNIAAQRVNFVIAILVKSNYTNNPLKRLQSLGVNCILLDRDVENYTFNGVFLDNYSGSYEITKRLLEEGHKNIGIITGESTITSSNERLKGYKDAFKDCGLNIDENNIFKGKFNIETGEKAVEYFKNRNITALYSVNNQILLGVLKKSLEINKHLRLACFEEDDVIRALGIDVLACKIPVDEISEVLLQSLEEIKDGKTYIKPILIK
;
A
#
# COMPACT_ATOMS: atom_id res chain seq x y z
N MET A 1 6.81 -36.70 -9.25
CA MET A 1 5.57 -37.51 -9.34
C MET A 1 4.42 -36.61 -9.79
N THR A 2 3.60 -37.06 -10.73
CA THR A 2 2.44 -36.33 -11.29
C THR A 2 1.13 -36.94 -10.77
N ILE A 3 0.00 -36.24 -10.97
CA ILE A 3 -1.33 -36.80 -10.63
C ILE A 3 -1.62 -38.08 -11.45
N VAL A 4 -1.04 -38.20 -12.64
CA VAL A 4 -1.15 -39.38 -13.50
C VAL A 4 -0.45 -40.59 -12.84
N ASP A 5 0.72 -40.38 -12.27
CA ASP A 5 1.49 -41.40 -11.58
C ASP A 5 0.74 -41.90 -10.33
N VAL A 6 0.17 -40.97 -9.55
CA VAL A 6 -0.66 -41.29 -8.38
C VAL A 6 -1.89 -42.09 -8.77
N ALA A 7 -2.57 -41.71 -9.86
CA ALA A 7 -3.73 -42.41 -10.39
C ALA A 7 -3.39 -43.86 -10.82
N LYS A 8 -2.26 -44.00 -11.52
CA LYS A 8 -1.76 -45.30 -11.97
C LYS A 8 -1.41 -46.21 -10.80
N ASN A 9 -0.68 -45.71 -9.81
CA ASN A 9 -0.25 -46.51 -8.64
C ASN A 9 -1.40 -46.95 -7.74
N LEU A 10 -2.45 -46.14 -7.63
CA LEU A 10 -3.64 -46.49 -6.86
C LEU A 10 -4.71 -47.23 -7.67
N ASN A 11 -4.50 -47.42 -8.98
CA ASN A 11 -5.48 -47.96 -9.92
C ASN A 11 -6.83 -47.24 -9.87
N LEU A 12 -6.78 -45.89 -9.87
CA LEU A 12 -7.94 -44.99 -9.82
C LEU A 12 -7.90 -44.01 -10.98
N SER A 13 -9.05 -43.46 -11.34
CA SER A 13 -9.08 -42.38 -12.34
C SER A 13 -8.47 -41.08 -11.79
N ILE A 14 -7.87 -40.26 -12.66
CA ILE A 14 -7.37 -38.93 -12.31
C ILE A 14 -8.46 -38.08 -11.66
N ALA A 15 -9.71 -38.21 -12.16
CA ALA A 15 -10.85 -37.52 -11.60
C ALA A 15 -11.15 -37.92 -10.15
N THR A 16 -11.01 -39.22 -9.81
CA THR A 16 -11.17 -39.74 -8.46
C THR A 16 -10.08 -39.21 -7.54
N ILE A 17 -8.82 -39.25 -7.96
CA ILE A 17 -7.68 -38.66 -7.21
C ILE A 17 -7.90 -37.18 -6.96
N SER A 18 -8.23 -36.41 -8.01
CA SER A 18 -8.49 -34.97 -7.90
C SER A 18 -9.63 -34.64 -6.94
N ARG A 19 -10.73 -35.41 -6.98
CA ARG A 19 -11.85 -35.23 -6.05
C ARG A 19 -11.47 -35.54 -4.62
N ALA A 20 -10.72 -36.64 -4.38
CA ALA A 20 -10.27 -37.03 -3.06
C ALA A 20 -9.38 -35.95 -2.42
N ILE A 21 -8.41 -35.42 -3.19
CA ILE A 21 -7.47 -34.39 -2.74
C ILE A 21 -8.19 -33.06 -2.48
N ASN A 22 -9.11 -32.67 -3.37
CA ASN A 22 -9.82 -31.38 -3.28
C ASN A 22 -11.06 -31.41 -2.35
N GLY A 23 -11.45 -32.59 -1.84
CA GLY A 23 -12.65 -32.73 -1.03
C GLY A 23 -13.96 -32.42 -1.79
N THR A 24 -13.99 -32.60 -3.12
CA THR A 24 -15.12 -32.25 -4.00
C THR A 24 -15.82 -33.54 -4.51
N GLY A 25 -17.15 -33.48 -4.60
CA GLY A 25 -17.94 -34.60 -5.12
C GLY A 25 -18.11 -35.75 -4.13
N LYS A 26 -18.98 -36.71 -4.50
CA LYS A 26 -19.23 -37.94 -3.69
C LYS A 26 -18.12 -38.96 -3.94
N ILE A 27 -17.31 -39.25 -2.94
CA ILE A 27 -16.30 -40.30 -2.91
C ILE A 27 -16.49 -41.08 -1.64
N LYS A 28 -16.33 -42.44 -1.71
CA LYS A 28 -16.35 -43.29 -0.52
C LYS A 28 -15.21 -42.87 0.42
N GLU A 29 -15.49 -42.74 1.71
CA GLU A 29 -14.49 -42.31 2.72
C GLU A 29 -13.24 -43.21 2.74
N GLU A 30 -13.42 -44.53 2.54
CA GLU A 30 -12.31 -45.47 2.40
C GLU A 30 -11.37 -45.12 1.24
N THR A 31 -11.94 -44.80 0.07
CA THR A 31 -11.17 -44.40 -1.13
C THR A 31 -10.46 -43.05 -0.90
N LYS A 32 -11.14 -42.11 -0.27
CA LYS A 32 -10.57 -40.80 0.07
C LYS A 32 -9.39 -40.93 1.02
N LYS A 33 -9.56 -41.73 2.10
CA LYS A 33 -8.50 -41.99 3.06
C LYS A 33 -7.29 -42.64 2.38
N ARG A 34 -7.49 -43.69 1.58
CA ARG A 34 -6.43 -44.39 0.84
C ARG A 34 -5.65 -43.45 -0.07
N VAL A 35 -6.32 -42.51 -0.78
CA VAL A 35 -5.67 -41.51 -1.64
C VAL A 35 -4.87 -40.53 -0.80
N LEU A 36 -5.42 -39.98 0.28
CA LEU A 36 -4.74 -38.99 1.12
C LEU A 36 -3.51 -39.58 1.82
N ASP A 37 -3.61 -40.84 2.32
CA ASP A 37 -2.49 -41.52 2.95
C ASP A 37 -1.35 -41.74 1.94
N TYR A 38 -1.67 -42.23 0.75
CA TYR A 38 -0.67 -42.43 -0.31
C TYR A 38 -0.03 -41.13 -0.76
N VAL A 39 -0.81 -40.06 -0.98
CA VAL A 39 -0.31 -38.72 -1.34
C VAL A 39 0.67 -38.20 -0.29
N LYS A 40 0.37 -38.42 1.00
CA LYS A 40 1.25 -38.06 2.11
C LYS A 40 2.52 -38.89 2.15
N GLU A 41 2.41 -40.18 1.96
CA GLU A 41 3.55 -41.13 1.93
C GLU A 41 4.57 -40.78 0.84
N VAL A 42 4.11 -40.49 -0.38
CA VAL A 42 4.96 -40.20 -1.52
C VAL A 42 5.35 -38.70 -1.66
N GLY A 43 4.90 -37.86 -0.74
CA GLY A 43 5.16 -36.41 -0.77
C GLY A 43 4.60 -35.71 -2.02
N TYR A 44 3.50 -36.26 -2.60
CA TYR A 44 2.89 -35.64 -3.77
C TYR A 44 2.21 -34.32 -3.41
N THR A 45 2.69 -33.22 -3.99
CA THR A 45 2.04 -31.91 -3.89
C THR A 45 1.28 -31.62 -5.18
N PRO A 46 -0.04 -31.39 -5.12
CA PRO A 46 -0.83 -31.06 -6.30
C PRO A 46 -0.27 -29.81 -7.01
N ASN A 47 -0.11 -29.88 -8.32
CA ASN A 47 0.32 -28.74 -9.09
C ASN A 47 -0.76 -27.65 -9.10
N ALA A 48 -0.54 -26.54 -8.38
CA ALA A 48 -1.46 -25.42 -8.29
C ALA A 48 -1.84 -24.84 -9.65
N ILE A 49 -0.91 -24.88 -10.63
CA ILE A 49 -1.15 -24.42 -12.01
C ILE A 49 -2.20 -25.29 -12.69
N ALA A 50 -2.10 -26.63 -12.55
CA ALA A 50 -3.06 -27.57 -13.13
C ALA A 50 -4.45 -27.44 -12.48
N ILE A 51 -4.51 -27.24 -11.17
CA ILE A 51 -5.77 -27.00 -10.44
C ILE A 51 -6.43 -25.70 -10.87
N ASN A 52 -5.65 -24.62 -10.97
CA ASN A 52 -6.14 -23.31 -11.37
C ASN A 52 -6.62 -23.30 -12.84
N LEU A 53 -5.97 -24.06 -13.72
CA LEU A 53 -6.43 -24.29 -15.10
C LEU A 53 -7.81 -24.94 -15.14
N SER A 54 -8.08 -25.92 -14.27
CA SER A 54 -9.38 -26.64 -14.24
C SER A 54 -10.50 -25.83 -13.62
N LYS A 55 -10.22 -24.90 -12.69
CA LYS A 55 -11.22 -24.13 -11.93
C LYS A 55 -11.49 -22.73 -12.52
N GLN A 56 -10.78 -22.28 -13.55
CA GLN A 56 -10.85 -20.94 -14.14
C GLN A 56 -10.76 -19.76 -13.15
N LYS A 57 -10.52 -20.03 -11.86
CA LYS A 57 -10.35 -19.01 -10.81
C LYS A 57 -9.06 -19.30 -10.04
N THR A 58 -8.11 -18.41 -10.11
CA THR A 58 -6.93 -18.46 -9.24
C THR A 58 -7.23 -17.74 -7.92
N ARG A 59 -6.57 -18.16 -6.85
CA ARG A 59 -6.57 -17.39 -5.59
C ARG A 59 -5.36 -16.46 -5.49
N ASN A 60 -4.76 -16.14 -6.64
CA ASN A 60 -3.62 -15.24 -6.70
C ASN A 60 -4.11 -13.80 -6.80
N ILE A 61 -3.58 -12.95 -5.95
CA ILE A 61 -3.71 -11.51 -6.03
C ILE A 61 -2.33 -10.89 -6.18
N ALA A 62 -2.22 -9.76 -6.83
CA ALA A 62 -0.98 -9.01 -6.92
C ALA A 62 -1.12 -7.69 -6.16
N ILE A 63 -0.04 -7.30 -5.48
CA ILE A 63 0.10 -5.99 -4.87
C ILE A 63 1.27 -5.29 -5.54
N LEU A 64 1.01 -4.12 -6.15
CA LEU A 64 2.04 -3.20 -6.63
C LEU A 64 2.28 -2.14 -5.57
N VAL A 65 3.55 -1.98 -5.16
CA VAL A 65 3.96 -0.91 -4.24
C VAL A 65 5.11 -0.10 -4.82
N PRO A 66 5.13 1.22 -4.58
CA PRO A 66 6.19 2.08 -5.12
C PRO A 66 7.53 1.88 -4.41
N ASN A 67 7.54 1.56 -3.12
CA ASN A 67 8.78 1.35 -2.36
C ASN A 67 8.54 0.52 -1.10
N ILE A 68 8.96 -0.75 -1.11
CA ILE A 68 8.80 -1.65 0.05
C ILE A 68 9.71 -1.29 1.23
N THR A 69 10.76 -0.49 1.04
CA THR A 69 11.62 -0.04 2.14
C THR A 69 11.02 1.10 2.95
N ASN A 70 9.94 1.71 2.48
CA ASN A 70 9.16 2.66 3.25
C ASN A 70 8.28 1.91 4.27
N SER A 71 8.42 2.21 5.57
CA SER A 71 7.72 1.54 6.66
C SER A 71 6.20 1.58 6.50
N PHE A 72 5.63 2.66 5.97
CA PHE A 72 4.20 2.74 5.67
C PHE A 72 3.76 1.64 4.70
N PHE A 73 4.42 1.52 3.54
CA PHE A 73 4.06 0.50 2.56
C PHE A 73 4.34 -0.91 3.04
N SER A 74 5.45 -1.14 3.77
CA SER A 74 5.75 -2.47 4.32
C SER A 74 4.74 -2.90 5.38
N ASN A 75 4.32 -2.01 6.27
CA ASN A 75 3.28 -2.27 7.26
C ASN A 75 1.92 -2.56 6.60
N LEU A 76 1.56 -1.78 5.60
CA LEU A 76 0.34 -1.95 4.81
C LEU A 76 0.32 -3.31 4.09
N VAL A 77 1.40 -3.67 3.39
CA VAL A 77 1.54 -4.98 2.72
C VAL A 77 1.47 -6.13 3.73
N ASN A 78 2.14 -6.00 4.87
CA ASN A 78 2.10 -7.01 5.94
C ASN A 78 0.67 -7.25 6.43
N GLU A 79 -0.12 -6.18 6.65
CA GLU A 79 -1.50 -6.33 7.11
C GLU A 79 -2.42 -6.90 6.03
N ILE A 80 -2.25 -6.47 4.78
CA ILE A 80 -2.95 -7.06 3.63
C ILE A 80 -2.63 -8.57 3.54
N CYS A 81 -1.34 -8.95 3.63
CA CYS A 81 -0.95 -10.37 3.61
C CYS A 81 -1.63 -11.16 4.74
N LYS A 82 -1.67 -10.64 5.97
CA LYS A 82 -2.34 -11.32 7.09
C LYS A 82 -3.84 -11.52 6.82
N THR A 83 -4.53 -10.47 6.40
CA THR A 83 -5.98 -10.48 6.14
C THR A 83 -6.34 -11.42 4.99
N PHE A 84 -5.61 -11.34 3.88
CA PHE A 84 -5.88 -12.16 2.70
C PHE A 84 -5.46 -13.62 2.86
N ASN A 85 -4.38 -13.91 3.61
CA ASN A 85 -3.96 -15.29 3.91
C ASN A 85 -4.98 -16.04 4.76
N LYS A 86 -5.69 -15.38 5.69
CA LYS A 86 -6.82 -16.00 6.45
C LYS A 86 -7.89 -16.55 5.50
N LYS A 87 -8.09 -15.92 4.35
CA LYS A 87 -9.02 -16.33 3.28
C LYS A 87 -8.37 -17.23 2.23
N LYS A 88 -7.14 -17.69 2.46
CA LYS A 88 -6.36 -18.57 1.56
C LYS A 88 -6.06 -17.95 0.19
N TYR A 89 -5.95 -16.63 0.10
CA TYR A 89 -5.38 -15.97 -1.07
C TYR A 89 -3.85 -16.06 -1.04
N ASN A 90 -3.24 -16.19 -2.21
CA ASN A 90 -1.80 -16.13 -2.40
C ASN A 90 -1.44 -14.71 -2.86
N VAL A 91 -0.65 -14.00 -2.07
CA VAL A 91 -0.26 -12.61 -2.32
C VAL A 91 1.08 -12.57 -3.05
N MET A 92 1.10 -11.95 -4.21
CA MET A 92 2.29 -11.73 -5.04
C MET A 92 2.67 -10.25 -4.95
N LEU A 93 3.86 -9.95 -4.43
CA LEU A 93 4.34 -8.59 -4.25
C LEU A 93 5.21 -8.14 -5.42
N TYR A 94 4.93 -6.96 -5.96
CA TYR A 94 5.71 -6.27 -6.98
C TYR A 94 6.15 -4.90 -6.47
N ASN A 95 7.45 -4.73 -6.25
CA ASN A 95 8.05 -3.46 -5.88
C ASN A 95 8.52 -2.71 -7.13
N THR A 96 7.99 -1.52 -7.36
CA THR A 96 8.29 -0.72 -8.57
C THR A 96 9.41 0.29 -8.37
N SER A 97 9.93 0.43 -7.14
CA SER A 97 11.03 1.34 -6.78
C SER A 97 10.85 2.77 -7.32
N GLU A 98 9.61 3.29 -7.30
CA GLU A 98 9.20 4.59 -7.85
C GLU A 98 9.53 4.73 -9.37
N SER A 99 9.75 3.62 -10.07
CA SER A 99 10.11 3.59 -11.51
C SER A 99 8.91 3.20 -12.37
N ARG A 100 8.58 4.04 -13.35
CA ARG A 100 7.52 3.75 -14.34
C ARG A 100 7.86 2.57 -15.26
N ASP A 101 9.12 2.30 -15.48
CA ASP A 101 9.55 1.18 -16.32
C ASP A 101 9.38 -0.15 -15.57
N LEU A 102 9.76 -0.20 -14.29
CA LEU A 102 9.50 -1.35 -13.43
C LEU A 102 7.99 -1.55 -13.19
N GLU A 103 7.21 -0.48 -13.08
CA GLU A 103 5.75 -0.56 -13.00
C GLU A 103 5.15 -1.21 -14.24
N ARG A 104 5.56 -0.79 -15.45
CA ARG A 104 5.11 -1.40 -16.71
C ARG A 104 5.53 -2.87 -16.83
N GLU A 105 6.74 -3.20 -16.37
CA GLU A 105 7.23 -4.58 -16.35
C GLU A 105 6.42 -5.44 -15.38
N ALA A 106 6.19 -4.97 -14.16
CA ALA A 106 5.36 -5.64 -13.17
C ALA A 106 3.95 -5.93 -13.73
N ILE A 107 3.32 -4.96 -14.38
CA ILE A 107 2.00 -5.13 -14.98
C ILE A 107 2.00 -6.16 -16.11
N ARG A 108 3.05 -6.22 -16.93
CA ARG A 108 3.21 -7.29 -17.93
C ARG A 108 3.32 -8.68 -17.29
N ASN A 109 4.11 -8.77 -16.21
CA ASN A 109 4.29 -10.01 -15.46
C ASN A 109 2.99 -10.47 -14.79
N ILE A 110 2.24 -9.54 -14.18
CA ILE A 110 0.93 -9.81 -13.59
C ILE A 110 -0.05 -10.36 -14.65
N ALA A 111 -0.10 -9.75 -15.83
CA ALA A 111 -0.94 -10.21 -16.93
C ALA A 111 -0.63 -11.67 -17.34
N ALA A 112 0.64 -12.08 -17.29
CA ALA A 112 1.09 -13.45 -17.61
C ALA A 112 0.77 -14.47 -16.50
N GLN A 113 0.63 -14.02 -15.24
CA GLN A 113 0.48 -14.87 -14.05
C GLN A 113 -0.99 -15.28 -13.75
N ARG A 114 -1.94 -14.88 -14.60
CA ARG A 114 -3.39 -15.16 -14.39
C ARG A 114 -3.88 -14.75 -12.99
N VAL A 115 -3.49 -13.58 -12.56
CA VAL A 115 -3.99 -12.97 -11.31
C VAL A 115 -5.41 -12.48 -11.54
N ASN A 116 -6.30 -12.67 -10.58
CA ASN A 116 -7.70 -12.23 -10.69
C ASN A 116 -7.95 -10.83 -10.12
N PHE A 117 -7.08 -10.39 -9.22
CA PHE A 117 -7.25 -9.15 -8.50
C PHE A 117 -5.90 -8.46 -8.30
N VAL A 118 -5.86 -7.16 -8.52
CA VAL A 118 -4.67 -6.33 -8.36
C VAL A 118 -4.98 -5.17 -7.44
N ILE A 119 -4.19 -5.03 -6.38
CA ILE A 119 -4.14 -3.85 -5.53
C ILE A 119 -2.94 -3.03 -6.00
N ALA A 120 -3.17 -1.81 -6.48
CA ALA A 120 -2.13 -1.02 -7.11
C ALA A 120 -1.92 0.33 -6.42
N ILE A 121 -0.70 0.56 -5.92
CA ILE A 121 -0.21 1.89 -5.58
C ILE A 121 0.69 2.32 -6.73
N LEU A 122 0.18 3.17 -7.60
CA LEU A 122 0.88 3.58 -8.82
C LEU A 122 1.95 4.63 -8.51
N VAL A 123 2.99 4.65 -9.35
CA VAL A 123 4.14 5.56 -9.21
C VAL A 123 3.73 7.03 -9.34
N LYS A 124 2.73 7.33 -10.16
CA LYS A 124 2.20 8.70 -10.39
C LYS A 124 0.68 8.69 -10.44
N SER A 125 0.09 9.88 -10.37
CA SER A 125 -1.36 10.07 -10.56
C SER A 125 -1.72 10.46 -11.99
N ASN A 126 -0.83 11.10 -12.73
CA ASN A 126 -1.08 11.56 -14.09
C ASN A 126 -0.51 10.58 -15.14
N TYR A 127 -1.40 9.91 -15.85
CA TYR A 127 -1.06 8.99 -16.93
C TYR A 127 -1.72 9.41 -18.24
N THR A 128 -0.98 9.50 -19.33
CA THR A 128 -1.54 9.61 -20.68
C THR A 128 -2.24 8.29 -21.05
N ASN A 129 -1.59 7.15 -20.75
CA ASN A 129 -2.16 5.81 -20.88
C ASN A 129 -1.98 5.09 -19.55
N ASN A 130 -3.10 4.88 -18.83
CA ASN A 130 -3.05 4.18 -17.55
C ASN A 130 -2.75 2.69 -17.77
N PRO A 131 -1.67 2.17 -17.17
CA PRO A 131 -1.24 0.80 -17.41
C PRO A 131 -2.21 -0.27 -16.90
N LEU A 132 -3.06 0.05 -15.91
CA LEU A 132 -4.08 -0.88 -15.38
C LEU A 132 -5.20 -1.15 -16.39
N LYS A 133 -5.44 -0.29 -17.38
CA LYS A 133 -6.44 -0.53 -18.44
C LYS A 133 -6.19 -1.83 -19.19
N ARG A 134 -4.92 -2.18 -19.41
CA ARG A 134 -4.56 -3.46 -20.03
C ARG A 134 -4.99 -4.66 -19.15
N LEU A 135 -4.81 -4.58 -17.84
CA LEU A 135 -5.25 -5.64 -16.93
C LEU A 135 -6.77 -5.76 -16.90
N GLN A 136 -7.48 -4.63 -16.86
CA GLN A 136 -8.94 -4.63 -16.91
C GLN A 136 -9.48 -5.25 -18.22
N SER A 137 -8.86 -4.97 -19.37
CA SER A 137 -9.26 -5.58 -20.66
C SER A 137 -9.01 -7.10 -20.71
N LEU A 138 -8.19 -7.65 -19.83
CA LEU A 138 -7.96 -9.08 -19.62
C LEU A 138 -8.88 -9.69 -18.54
N GLY A 139 -9.86 -8.92 -18.04
CA GLY A 139 -10.78 -9.36 -16.99
C GLY A 139 -10.19 -9.37 -15.58
N VAL A 140 -9.05 -8.71 -15.35
CA VAL A 140 -8.45 -8.59 -14.03
C VAL A 140 -9.10 -7.42 -13.28
N ASN A 141 -9.62 -7.68 -12.09
CA ASN A 141 -10.14 -6.63 -11.22
C ASN A 141 -8.98 -5.81 -10.64
N CYS A 142 -9.00 -4.51 -10.86
CA CYS A 142 -7.97 -3.59 -10.37
C CYS A 142 -8.59 -2.60 -9.38
N ILE A 143 -7.99 -2.48 -8.20
CA ILE A 143 -8.31 -1.48 -7.19
C ILE A 143 -7.09 -0.62 -6.93
N LEU A 144 -7.29 0.69 -6.87
CA LEU A 144 -6.23 1.62 -6.46
C LEU A 144 -6.14 1.68 -4.94
N LEU A 145 -4.94 1.90 -4.44
CA LEU A 145 -4.66 2.09 -3.03
C LEU A 145 -3.76 3.33 -2.86
N ASP A 146 -4.05 4.16 -1.85
CA ASP A 146 -3.26 5.33 -1.44
C ASP A 146 -3.15 6.46 -2.48
N ARG A 147 -2.79 6.16 -3.73
CA ARG A 147 -2.62 7.15 -4.81
C ARG A 147 -3.73 7.01 -5.85
N ASP A 148 -4.52 8.05 -6.01
CA ASP A 148 -5.55 8.13 -7.05
C ASP A 148 -4.93 8.51 -8.41
N VAL A 149 -5.67 8.31 -9.48
CA VAL A 149 -5.25 8.65 -10.85
C VAL A 149 -6.19 9.68 -11.46
N GLU A 150 -5.59 10.66 -12.13
CA GLU A 150 -6.31 11.69 -12.87
C GLU A 150 -6.89 11.11 -14.17
N ASN A 151 -8.03 11.64 -14.60
CA ASN A 151 -8.69 11.30 -15.88
C ASN A 151 -9.07 9.83 -16.07
N TYR A 152 -9.11 9.03 -15.00
CA TYR A 152 -9.56 7.64 -15.03
C TYR A 152 -10.42 7.34 -13.81
N THR A 153 -11.45 6.53 -14.01
CA THR A 153 -12.28 6.04 -12.90
C THR A 153 -11.88 4.62 -12.56
N PHE A 154 -11.36 4.45 -11.34
CA PHE A 154 -11.07 3.15 -10.73
C PHE A 154 -11.72 3.09 -9.36
N ASN A 155 -12.07 1.89 -8.95
CA ASN A 155 -12.35 1.62 -7.55
C ASN A 155 -11.08 1.82 -6.74
N GLY A 156 -11.19 2.32 -5.53
CA GLY A 156 -10.01 2.60 -4.72
C GLY A 156 -10.29 2.75 -3.25
N VAL A 157 -9.24 2.48 -2.46
CA VAL A 157 -9.17 2.77 -1.03
C VAL A 157 -8.06 3.80 -0.81
N PHE A 158 -8.43 4.96 -0.32
CA PHE A 158 -7.55 6.10 -0.17
C PHE A 158 -7.54 6.58 1.29
N LEU A 159 -6.46 7.25 1.67
CA LEU A 159 -6.44 8.03 2.90
C LEU A 159 -7.12 9.38 2.66
N ASP A 160 -7.82 9.89 3.68
CA ASP A 160 -8.24 11.29 3.71
C ASP A 160 -7.02 12.17 4.04
N ASN A 161 -6.18 12.36 3.04
CA ASN A 161 -4.93 13.10 3.12
C ASN A 161 -5.15 14.58 3.49
N TYR A 162 -6.25 15.14 2.97
CA TYR A 162 -6.61 16.52 3.25
C TYR A 162 -6.91 16.70 4.73
N SER A 163 -7.85 15.93 5.28
CA SER A 163 -8.24 16.06 6.68
C SER A 163 -7.09 15.76 7.64
N GLY A 164 -6.29 14.71 7.38
CA GLY A 164 -5.13 14.39 8.22
C GLY A 164 -4.11 15.54 8.26
N SER A 165 -3.79 16.14 7.12
CA SER A 165 -2.85 17.26 7.05
C SER A 165 -3.41 18.54 7.65
N TYR A 166 -4.71 18.77 7.46
CA TYR A 166 -5.42 19.90 8.09
C TYR A 166 -5.35 19.81 9.63
N GLU A 167 -5.66 18.66 10.20
CA GLU A 167 -5.65 18.46 11.66
C GLU A 167 -4.23 18.58 12.25
N ILE A 168 -3.20 18.04 11.58
CA ILE A 168 -1.81 18.22 12.00
C ILE A 168 -1.46 19.71 12.02
N THR A 169 -1.75 20.42 10.95
CA THR A 169 -1.40 21.84 10.82
C THR A 169 -2.17 22.69 11.84
N LYS A 170 -3.46 22.45 11.98
CA LYS A 170 -4.31 23.12 12.97
C LYS A 170 -3.77 22.90 14.38
N ARG A 171 -3.36 21.68 14.73
CA ARG A 171 -2.76 21.38 16.03
C ARG A 171 -1.48 22.16 16.28
N LEU A 172 -0.59 22.24 15.29
CA LEU A 172 0.63 23.07 15.40
C LEU A 172 0.30 24.55 15.60
N LEU A 173 -0.74 25.07 14.92
CA LEU A 173 -1.21 26.45 15.09
C LEU A 173 -1.79 26.67 16.50
N GLU A 174 -2.54 25.72 17.03
CA GLU A 174 -3.09 25.73 18.40
C GLU A 174 -1.96 25.66 19.46
N GLU A 175 -0.87 24.97 19.18
CA GLU A 175 0.36 24.95 20.01
C GLU A 175 1.13 26.29 19.95
N GLY A 176 0.67 27.28 19.14
CA GLY A 176 1.23 28.61 19.00
C GLY A 176 2.26 28.78 17.89
N HIS A 177 2.50 27.75 17.09
CA HIS A 177 3.43 27.83 15.97
C HIS A 177 2.78 28.53 14.76
N LYS A 178 3.17 29.78 14.49
CA LYS A 178 2.66 30.57 13.34
C LYS A 178 3.56 30.50 12.11
N ASN A 179 4.82 30.14 12.30
CA ASN A 179 5.81 29.98 11.24
C ASN A 179 6.17 28.50 11.09
N ILE A 180 5.33 27.79 10.34
CA ILE A 180 5.45 26.33 10.12
C ILE A 180 6.05 26.11 8.73
N GLY A 181 7.18 25.40 8.65
CA GLY A 181 7.70 24.90 7.40
C GLY A 181 6.99 23.59 7.01
N ILE A 182 6.65 23.43 5.74
CA ILE A 182 6.16 22.15 5.21
C ILE A 182 7.10 21.63 4.13
N ILE A 183 7.39 20.32 4.18
CA ILE A 183 8.17 19.62 3.16
C ILE A 183 7.23 18.68 2.42
N THR A 184 6.92 19.01 1.14
CA THR A 184 5.96 18.28 0.32
C THR A 184 6.66 17.33 -0.65
N GLY A 185 5.91 16.33 -1.14
CA GLY A 185 6.32 15.48 -2.25
C GLY A 185 6.08 16.11 -3.62
N GLU A 186 6.23 15.29 -4.67
CA GLU A 186 5.99 15.69 -6.05
C GLU A 186 4.50 16.05 -6.30
N SER A 187 4.27 17.14 -7.05
CA SER A 187 2.91 17.58 -7.43
C SER A 187 2.19 16.61 -8.40
N THR A 188 2.91 15.66 -8.96
CA THR A 188 2.36 14.59 -9.82
C THR A 188 1.68 13.46 -9.03
N ILE A 189 1.63 13.57 -7.70
CA ILE A 189 1.03 12.59 -6.78
C ILE A 189 -0.12 13.27 -6.03
N THR A 190 -1.32 12.70 -6.13
CA THR A 190 -2.55 13.26 -5.54
C THR A 190 -2.45 13.46 -4.04
N SER A 191 -1.95 12.47 -3.29
CA SER A 191 -1.80 12.54 -1.84
C SER A 191 -0.89 13.71 -1.40
N SER A 192 0.15 14.05 -2.17
CA SER A 192 1.01 15.21 -1.90
C SER A 192 0.24 16.54 -2.02
N ASN A 193 -0.57 16.67 -3.07
CA ASN A 193 -1.36 17.89 -3.31
C ASN A 193 -2.46 18.05 -2.27
N GLU A 194 -3.12 16.97 -1.86
CA GLU A 194 -4.16 16.98 -0.82
C GLU A 194 -3.58 17.37 0.53
N ARG A 195 -2.42 16.83 0.91
CA ARG A 195 -1.71 17.20 2.15
C ARG A 195 -1.31 18.67 2.15
N LEU A 196 -0.77 19.17 1.05
CA LEU A 196 -0.45 20.59 0.91
C LEU A 196 -1.69 21.49 0.99
N LYS A 197 -2.82 21.05 0.41
CA LYS A 197 -4.09 21.78 0.50
C LYS A 197 -4.59 21.84 1.94
N GLY A 198 -4.58 20.71 2.67
CA GLY A 198 -4.98 20.68 4.08
C GLY A 198 -4.13 21.63 4.94
N TYR A 199 -2.81 21.65 4.73
CA TYR A 199 -1.92 22.62 5.37
C TYR A 199 -2.35 24.07 5.08
N LYS A 200 -2.59 24.41 3.80
CA LYS A 200 -2.96 25.78 3.40
C LYS A 200 -4.32 26.22 3.97
N ASP A 201 -5.30 25.33 3.94
CA ASP A 201 -6.65 25.65 4.41
C ASP A 201 -6.68 25.81 5.95
N ALA A 202 -5.86 25.05 6.71
CA ALA A 202 -5.73 25.24 8.15
C ALA A 202 -5.21 26.65 8.54
N PHE A 203 -4.23 27.19 7.82
CA PHE A 203 -3.77 28.56 8.01
C PHE A 203 -4.87 29.57 7.70
N LYS A 204 -5.56 29.38 6.57
CA LYS A 204 -6.65 30.27 6.14
C LYS A 204 -7.77 30.33 7.17
N ASP A 205 -8.20 29.19 7.70
CA ASP A 205 -9.29 29.11 8.69
C ASP A 205 -8.90 29.71 10.04
N CYS A 206 -7.60 29.76 10.36
CA CYS A 206 -7.07 30.51 11.50
C CYS A 206 -6.83 32.01 11.23
N GLY A 207 -7.20 32.51 10.04
CA GLY A 207 -6.99 33.91 9.65
C GLY A 207 -5.52 34.31 9.48
N LEU A 208 -4.63 33.34 9.20
CA LEU A 208 -3.21 33.54 9.04
C LEU A 208 -2.80 33.47 7.56
N ASN A 209 -1.84 34.31 7.19
CA ASN A 209 -1.24 34.25 5.86
C ASN A 209 -0.10 33.23 5.84
N ILE A 210 0.02 32.51 4.71
CA ILE A 210 1.11 31.58 4.45
C ILE A 210 2.24 32.32 3.75
N ASP A 211 3.45 32.17 4.26
CA ASP A 211 4.65 32.50 3.48
C ASP A 211 4.95 31.32 2.55
N GLU A 212 4.81 31.50 1.24
CA GLU A 212 5.11 30.46 0.22
C GLU A 212 6.56 29.96 0.32
N ASN A 213 7.48 30.78 0.90
CA ASN A 213 8.84 30.34 1.21
C ASN A 213 8.91 29.30 2.34
N ASN A 214 7.84 29.07 3.08
CA ASN A 214 7.76 28.01 4.06
C ASN A 214 7.34 26.66 3.42
N ILE A 215 7.18 26.60 2.10
CA ILE A 215 6.83 25.39 1.36
C ILE A 215 8.06 24.91 0.59
N PHE A 216 8.66 23.79 1.05
CA PHE A 216 9.75 23.11 0.33
C PHE A 216 9.19 21.93 -0.46
N LYS A 217 9.51 21.84 -1.75
CA LYS A 217 9.03 20.78 -2.64
C LYS A 217 10.16 19.82 -3.00
N GLY A 218 9.89 18.52 -2.96
CA GLY A 218 10.88 17.50 -3.31
C GLY A 218 10.25 16.15 -3.65
N LYS A 219 11.00 15.09 -3.44
CA LYS A 219 10.56 13.71 -3.59
C LYS A 219 10.26 13.09 -2.22
N PHE A 220 9.56 11.96 -2.20
CA PHE A 220 9.31 11.19 -0.98
C PHE A 220 10.55 10.36 -0.57
N ASN A 221 11.66 11.02 -0.26
CA ASN A 221 12.93 10.38 0.11
C ASN A 221 13.69 11.16 1.18
N ILE A 222 14.71 10.49 1.76
CA ILE A 222 15.57 11.03 2.82
C ILE A 222 16.31 12.29 2.36
N GLU A 223 16.84 12.30 1.13
CA GLU A 223 17.59 13.41 0.56
C GLU A 223 16.79 14.73 0.55
N THR A 224 15.48 14.64 0.29
CA THR A 224 14.56 15.79 0.32
C THR A 224 14.49 16.37 1.74
N GLY A 225 14.41 15.54 2.77
CA GLY A 225 14.42 15.99 4.16
C GLY A 225 15.72 16.69 4.54
N GLU A 226 16.86 16.13 4.14
CA GLU A 226 18.18 16.75 4.39
C GLU A 226 18.30 18.12 3.73
N LYS A 227 17.93 18.24 2.45
CA LYS A 227 17.93 19.51 1.70
C LYS A 227 16.97 20.55 2.30
N ALA A 228 15.82 20.10 2.77
CA ALA A 228 14.84 21.00 3.38
C ALA A 228 15.34 21.58 4.71
N VAL A 229 16.05 20.80 5.55
CA VAL A 229 16.64 21.32 6.77
C VAL A 229 17.67 22.40 6.46
N GLU A 230 18.51 22.22 5.45
CA GLU A 230 19.48 23.24 5.03
C GLU A 230 18.77 24.51 4.48
N TYR A 231 17.70 24.32 3.71
CA TYR A 231 16.86 25.41 3.20
C TYR A 231 16.22 26.23 4.32
N PHE A 232 15.75 25.58 5.40
CA PHE A 232 15.09 26.20 6.54
C PHE A 232 16.05 26.69 7.64
N LYS A 233 17.33 26.42 7.54
CA LYS A 233 18.34 26.73 8.56
C LYS A 233 18.32 28.18 9.02
N ASN A 234 18.27 29.10 8.07
CA ASN A 234 18.30 30.55 8.30
C ASN A 234 16.90 31.19 8.31
N ARG A 235 15.84 30.40 8.33
CA ARG A 235 14.46 30.87 8.34
C ARG A 235 13.88 30.83 9.75
N ASN A 236 12.98 31.76 10.03
CA ASN A 236 12.35 31.83 11.35
C ASN A 236 11.15 30.89 11.47
N ILE A 237 11.35 29.59 11.16
CA ILE A 237 10.34 28.56 11.42
C ILE A 237 10.47 28.02 12.84
N THR A 238 9.34 27.73 13.47
CA THR A 238 9.25 27.17 14.81
C THR A 238 8.78 25.72 14.82
N ALA A 239 8.14 25.28 13.75
CA ALA A 239 7.74 23.90 13.52
C ALA A 239 8.04 23.46 12.08
N LEU A 240 8.25 22.17 11.86
CA LEU A 240 8.52 21.59 10.57
C LEU A 240 7.66 20.35 10.35
N TYR A 241 6.82 20.40 9.34
CA TYR A 241 5.91 19.34 8.95
C TYR A 241 6.42 18.58 7.72
N SER A 242 6.75 17.32 7.89
CA SER A 242 7.14 16.39 6.82
C SER A 242 5.91 15.61 6.35
N VAL A 243 5.57 15.66 5.05
CA VAL A 243 4.37 14.99 4.55
C VAL A 243 4.47 13.47 4.50
N ASN A 244 5.64 12.87 4.79
CA ASN A 244 5.80 11.44 4.98
C ASN A 244 7.03 11.12 5.84
N ASN A 245 7.12 9.84 6.28
CA ASN A 245 8.19 9.34 7.15
C ASN A 245 9.58 9.35 6.50
N GLN A 246 9.72 9.11 5.19
CA GLN A 246 11.03 9.14 4.52
C GLN A 246 11.66 10.54 4.52
N ILE A 247 10.83 11.56 4.32
CA ILE A 247 11.25 12.95 4.45
C ILE A 247 11.63 13.25 5.91
N LEU A 248 10.81 12.81 6.87
CA LEU A 248 11.10 12.99 8.30
C LEU A 248 12.43 12.36 8.72
N LEU A 249 12.75 11.17 8.23
CA LEU A 249 14.06 10.52 8.50
C LEU A 249 15.22 11.40 8.01
N GLY A 250 15.08 12.04 6.85
CA GLY A 250 16.08 13.01 6.35
C GLY A 250 16.19 14.26 7.23
N VAL A 251 15.05 14.77 7.71
CA VAL A 251 15.00 15.87 8.66
C VAL A 251 15.71 15.49 9.95
N LEU A 252 15.40 14.34 10.54
CA LEU A 252 16.00 13.87 11.79
C LEU A 252 17.53 13.68 11.63
N LYS A 253 17.95 13.03 10.55
CA LYS A 253 19.38 12.82 10.27
C LYS A 253 20.15 14.14 10.22
N LYS A 254 19.61 15.16 9.56
CA LYS A 254 20.27 16.45 9.38
C LYS A 254 20.11 17.39 10.58
N SER A 255 18.98 17.31 11.31
CA SER A 255 18.72 18.16 12.48
C SER A 255 19.70 17.89 13.63
N LEU A 256 20.24 16.67 13.76
CA LEU A 256 21.29 16.33 14.69
C LEU A 256 22.57 17.16 14.46
N GLU A 257 22.79 17.62 13.22
CA GLU A 257 23.95 18.45 12.88
C GLU A 257 23.72 19.95 13.13
N ILE A 258 22.47 20.42 13.23
CA ILE A 258 22.12 21.87 13.20
C ILE A 258 21.70 22.41 14.58
N ASN A 259 21.53 21.58 15.59
CA ASN A 259 21.19 21.99 16.97
C ASN A 259 20.02 23.01 17.07
N LYS A 260 18.98 22.86 16.23
CA LYS A 260 17.80 23.70 16.20
C LYS A 260 16.60 22.96 16.76
N HIS A 261 16.06 23.43 17.87
CA HIS A 261 14.84 22.85 18.45
C HIS A 261 13.61 23.27 17.66
N LEU A 262 13.13 22.38 16.78
CA LEU A 262 11.88 22.56 16.03
C LEU A 262 10.84 21.58 16.56
N ARG A 263 9.58 22.04 16.67
CA ARG A 263 8.44 21.13 16.81
C ARG A 263 8.29 20.33 15.52
N LEU A 264 8.42 19.00 15.60
CA LEU A 264 8.33 18.15 14.41
C LEU A 264 6.93 17.59 14.26
N ALA A 265 6.48 17.53 13.01
CA ALA A 265 5.27 16.84 12.62
C ALA A 265 5.50 15.97 11.39
N CYS A 266 4.75 14.87 11.29
CA CYS A 266 4.77 13.96 10.15
C CYS A 266 3.34 13.51 9.82
N PHE A 267 3.05 13.24 8.55
CA PHE A 267 1.72 12.72 8.19
C PHE A 267 1.49 11.31 8.75
N GLU A 268 2.53 10.49 8.78
CA GLU A 268 2.45 9.10 9.21
C GLU A 268 3.25 8.89 10.49
N GLU A 269 2.68 8.17 11.48
CA GLU A 269 3.43 7.65 12.61
C GLU A 269 4.46 6.61 12.11
N ASP A 270 5.65 6.61 12.73
CA ASP A 270 6.69 5.62 12.48
C ASP A 270 7.09 4.97 13.81
N ASP A 271 6.96 3.63 13.88
CA ASP A 271 7.21 2.87 15.09
C ASP A 271 8.67 2.98 15.60
N VAL A 272 9.62 3.13 14.68
CA VAL A 272 11.05 3.29 15.04
C VAL A 272 11.28 4.65 15.66
N ILE A 273 10.72 5.71 15.06
CA ILE A 273 10.83 7.08 15.59
C ILE A 273 10.20 7.17 16.98
N ARG A 274 9.03 6.56 17.15
CA ARG A 274 8.33 6.47 18.43
C ARG A 274 9.16 5.68 19.46
N ALA A 275 9.72 4.54 19.08
CA ALA A 275 10.54 3.71 19.96
C ALA A 275 11.82 4.43 20.44
N LEU A 276 12.35 5.35 19.62
CA LEU A 276 13.48 6.21 19.99
C LEU A 276 13.11 7.37 20.92
N GLY A 277 11.82 7.52 21.27
CA GLY A 277 11.33 8.59 22.14
C GLY A 277 11.37 9.99 21.49
N ILE A 278 11.43 10.07 20.17
CA ILE A 278 11.42 11.34 19.45
C ILE A 278 9.97 11.86 19.39
N ASP A 279 9.73 13.03 19.95
CA ASP A 279 8.41 13.66 19.96
C ASP A 279 8.06 14.24 18.59
N VAL A 280 7.15 13.57 17.89
CA VAL A 280 6.64 13.96 16.57
C VAL A 280 5.12 13.92 16.60
N LEU A 281 4.47 15.04 16.28
CA LEU A 281 3.03 15.07 16.06
C LEU A 281 2.72 14.33 14.75
N ALA A 282 1.93 13.25 14.80
CA ALA A 282 1.67 12.43 13.63
C ALA A 282 0.23 11.87 13.59
N CYS A 283 -0.15 11.28 12.47
CA CYS A 283 -1.35 10.49 12.37
C CYS A 283 -1.02 8.99 12.38
N LYS A 284 -1.81 8.22 13.13
CA LYS A 284 -1.88 6.78 13.00
C LYS A 284 -2.73 6.43 11.80
N ILE A 285 -2.18 5.60 10.92
CA ILE A 285 -2.91 5.10 9.76
C ILE A 285 -3.56 3.76 10.12
N PRO A 286 -4.89 3.60 10.01
CA PRO A 286 -5.59 2.36 10.34
C PRO A 286 -5.43 1.32 9.21
N VAL A 287 -4.25 0.71 9.13
CA VAL A 287 -3.88 -0.27 8.07
C VAL A 287 -4.72 -1.55 8.12
N ASP A 288 -5.23 -1.90 9.29
CA ASP A 288 -6.17 -3.00 9.52
C ASP A 288 -7.52 -2.73 8.84
N GLU A 289 -8.10 -1.54 9.05
CA GLU A 289 -9.33 -1.11 8.38
C GLU A 289 -9.14 -1.07 6.85
N ILE A 290 -8.02 -0.54 6.37
CA ILE A 290 -7.69 -0.52 4.93
C ILE A 290 -7.70 -1.94 4.37
N SER A 291 -7.06 -2.89 5.06
CA SER A 291 -6.94 -4.26 4.58
C SER A 291 -8.29 -5.00 4.55
N GLU A 292 -9.17 -4.75 5.53
CA GLU A 292 -10.53 -5.32 5.56
C GLU A 292 -11.41 -4.72 4.46
N VAL A 293 -11.34 -3.41 4.21
CA VAL A 293 -12.08 -2.76 3.11
C VAL A 293 -11.62 -3.28 1.75
N LEU A 294 -10.32 -3.50 1.56
CA LEU A 294 -9.78 -4.12 0.33
C LEU A 294 -10.30 -5.55 0.14
N LEU A 295 -10.35 -6.35 1.21
CA LEU A 295 -10.89 -7.71 1.16
C LEU A 295 -12.38 -7.71 0.81
N GLN A 296 -13.18 -6.83 1.43
CA GLN A 296 -14.59 -6.67 1.10
C GLN A 296 -14.79 -6.25 -0.36
N SER A 297 -13.98 -5.33 -0.86
CA SER A 297 -14.03 -4.88 -2.26
C SER A 297 -13.73 -6.00 -3.26
N LEU A 298 -12.92 -6.99 -2.87
CA LEU A 298 -12.66 -8.18 -3.67
C LEU A 298 -13.84 -9.16 -3.64
N GLU A 299 -14.45 -9.36 -2.47
CA GLU A 299 -15.53 -10.35 -2.27
C GLU A 299 -16.89 -9.84 -2.82
N GLU A 300 -17.18 -8.54 -2.68
CA GLU A 300 -18.49 -7.95 -3.00
C GLU A 300 -18.51 -7.12 -4.30
N ILE A 301 -17.34 -6.91 -4.95
CA ILE A 301 -17.19 -6.05 -6.15
C ILE A 301 -17.92 -4.72 -5.95
N LYS A 302 -17.58 -4.01 -4.86
CA LYS A 302 -18.14 -2.67 -4.62
C LYS A 302 -17.49 -1.67 -5.56
N ASP A 303 -18.32 -0.97 -6.33
CA ASP A 303 -17.88 0.15 -7.15
C ASP A 303 -17.73 1.42 -6.29
N GLY A 304 -16.67 2.18 -6.53
CA GLY A 304 -16.48 3.48 -5.91
C GLY A 304 -15.15 3.67 -5.21
N LYS A 305 -15.01 4.83 -4.58
CA LYS A 305 -13.83 5.22 -3.81
C LYS A 305 -14.19 5.27 -2.33
N THR A 306 -13.39 4.63 -1.50
CA THR A 306 -13.49 4.67 -0.04
C THR A 306 -12.36 5.50 0.51
N TYR A 307 -12.65 6.45 1.39
CA TYR A 307 -11.67 7.29 2.06
C TYR A 307 -11.59 6.92 3.53
N ILE A 308 -10.39 6.58 3.98
CA ILE A 308 -10.10 6.18 5.37
C ILE A 308 -9.45 7.38 6.08
N LYS A 309 -10.04 7.77 7.20
CA LYS A 309 -9.56 8.94 7.96
C LYS A 309 -8.36 8.56 8.84
N PRO A 310 -7.22 9.25 8.69
CA PRO A 310 -6.09 9.12 9.63
C PRO A 310 -6.49 9.62 11.02
N ILE A 311 -5.91 9.05 12.06
CA ILE A 311 -6.18 9.38 13.46
C ILE A 311 -5.02 10.19 14.00
N LEU A 312 -5.24 11.48 14.32
CA LEU A 312 -4.21 12.31 14.93
C LEU A 312 -3.80 11.75 16.29
N ILE A 313 -2.51 11.59 16.47
CA ILE A 313 -1.90 11.13 17.73
C ILE A 313 -0.80 12.11 18.17
N LYS A 314 -0.60 12.16 19.48
CA LYS A 314 0.45 13.01 20.06
C LYS A 314 1.81 12.35 19.93
#